data_15507cfe807d9e6d5e44143619245556
#
_entry.id   15507cfe807d9e6d5e44143619245556
#
_cell.length_a   1.000
_cell.length_b   1.000
_cell.length_c   1.000
_cell.angle_alpha   90.00
_cell.angle_beta   90.00
_cell.angle_gamma   90.00
#
_symmetry.space_group_name_H-M   'P 1'
#
loop_
_entity.id
_entity.type
_entity.pdbx_description
1 polymer ?
#
loop_
_entity_poly.entity_id
_entity_poly.type
_entity_poly.pdbx_seq_one_letter_code
_entity_poly.pdbx_strand_id
1 'polypeptide(L)'
;MRRGRKIRKVVKITIPKEVSANGASNISRGKVGKNTIKRVKPPTVVNRDNSKYIQNGSKVKHTYTKIEPIWQGQTVYLIGGGPSLKGFEWNRLKGKKTIAINKALKFYPNADAVYWTDGRVYSWLEKEINNFKGLKYTIRAKSYATKVNLLRRGKKFGLEKATNAIAHGNNSGYAAINLAIHLGATKIILLGYD
;
A
#
# COMPACT_ATOMS: atom_id res chain seq x y z
N MET A 1 30.43 7.82 21.20
CA MET A 1 29.36 6.91 20.76
C MET A 1 28.00 7.57 20.97
N ARG A 2 27.30 7.98 19.89
CA ARG A 2 25.93 8.52 19.99
C ARG A 2 24.97 7.35 20.10
N ARG A 3 24.29 7.19 21.24
CA ARG A 3 23.23 6.19 21.44
C ARG A 3 22.12 6.47 20.39
N GLY A 4 21.86 5.49 19.49
CA GLY A 4 20.80 5.58 18.50
C GLY A 4 19.45 5.85 19.19
N ARG A 5 18.72 6.88 18.74
CA ARG A 5 17.37 7.15 19.23
C ARG A 5 16.48 5.95 18.94
N LYS A 6 15.88 5.36 19.98
CA LYS A 6 14.87 4.30 19.82
C LYS A 6 13.71 4.85 19.01
N ILE A 7 13.24 4.08 18.03
CA ILE A 7 12.00 4.40 17.29
C ILE A 7 10.88 4.51 18.30
N ARG A 8 10.25 5.67 18.37
CA ARG A 8 9.20 5.95 19.36
C ARG A 8 7.86 5.28 19.03
N LYS A 9 7.64 4.86 17.77
CA LYS A 9 6.36 4.30 17.36
C LYS A 9 6.55 3.19 16.32
N VAL A 10 6.42 1.95 16.75
CA VAL A 10 6.34 0.76 15.87
C VAL A 10 4.98 0.13 16.09
N VAL A 11 4.16 0.05 15.05
CA VAL A 11 2.87 -0.63 15.09
C VAL A 11 3.04 -1.99 14.44
N LYS A 12 2.63 -3.05 15.16
CA LYS A 12 2.61 -4.43 14.67
C LYS A 12 1.18 -4.81 14.35
N ILE A 13 0.94 -5.31 13.15
CA ILE A 13 -0.34 -5.86 12.73
C ILE A 13 -0.11 -7.35 12.46
N THR A 14 -0.82 -8.21 13.21
CA THR A 14 -0.82 -9.65 12.94
C THR A 14 -2.07 -10.00 12.16
N ILE A 15 -1.92 -10.72 11.07
CA ILE A 15 -3.01 -11.11 10.19
C ILE A 15 -3.39 -12.55 10.57
N PRO A 16 -4.66 -12.82 10.96
CA PRO A 16 -5.12 -14.16 11.21
C PRO A 16 -4.92 -15.06 9.97
N LYS A 17 -4.57 -16.33 10.19
CA LYS A 17 -4.31 -17.30 9.10
C LYS A 17 -5.50 -17.43 8.13
N GLU A 18 -6.72 -17.30 8.63
CA GLU A 18 -7.96 -17.38 7.85
C GLU A 18 -8.11 -16.28 6.80
N VAL A 19 -7.49 -15.11 7.01
CA VAL A 19 -7.51 -13.99 6.04
C VAL A 19 -6.49 -14.19 4.92
N SER A 20 -5.42 -14.97 5.17
CA SER A 20 -4.34 -15.19 4.21
C SER A 20 -4.59 -16.37 3.26
N ALA A 21 -5.49 -17.31 3.61
CA ALA A 21 -5.64 -18.58 2.90
C ALA A 21 -6.90 -18.73 2.03
N ASN A 22 -7.98 -17.97 2.26
CA ASN A 22 -9.23 -18.15 1.51
C ASN A 22 -10.04 -16.86 1.33
N GLY A 23 -10.36 -16.56 0.09
CA GLY A 23 -11.31 -15.52 -0.30
C GLY A 23 -12.76 -15.96 -0.23
N ALA A 24 -13.24 -16.65 0.82
CA ALA A 24 -14.66 -16.82 1.11
C ALA A 24 -14.88 -17.60 2.41
N SER A 25 -15.44 -16.97 3.43
CA SER A 25 -16.49 -17.58 4.26
C SER A 25 -17.06 -16.54 5.25
N ASN A 26 -18.34 -16.68 5.47
CA ASN A 26 -19.31 -15.93 6.22
C ASN A 26 -18.86 -15.49 7.62
N ILE A 27 -18.95 -14.18 7.89
CA ILE A 27 -18.94 -13.63 9.24
C ILE A 27 -20.40 -13.51 9.67
N SER A 28 -20.81 -14.33 10.64
CA SER A 28 -22.11 -14.27 11.30
C SER A 28 -22.31 -12.91 11.99
N ARG A 29 -23.47 -12.31 11.78
CA ARG A 29 -23.90 -11.05 12.42
C ARG A 29 -24.17 -11.24 13.91
N GLY A 30 -23.28 -10.76 14.76
CA GLY A 30 -23.60 -10.49 16.17
C GLY A 30 -24.54 -9.29 16.27
N LYS A 31 -25.67 -9.45 17.02
CA LYS A 31 -26.62 -8.37 17.32
C LYS A 31 -25.96 -7.34 18.23
N VAL A 32 -25.76 -6.11 17.75
CA VAL A 32 -25.36 -4.97 18.57
C VAL A 32 -26.60 -4.10 18.83
N GLY A 33 -26.77 -3.71 20.10
CA GLY A 33 -27.92 -2.98 20.60
C GLY A 33 -28.12 -1.61 19.93
N LYS A 34 -29.40 -1.18 19.92
CA LYS A 34 -29.87 0.08 19.36
C LYS A 34 -29.43 1.27 20.21
N ASN A 35 -28.38 1.99 19.74
CA ASN A 35 -28.18 3.38 20.14
C ASN A 35 -28.40 4.28 18.92
N THR A 36 -29.41 5.12 19.03
CA THR A 36 -29.87 6.04 18.00
C THR A 36 -28.89 7.22 17.86
N ILE A 37 -27.91 7.11 16.98
CA ILE A 37 -27.03 8.23 16.60
C ILE A 37 -27.71 8.97 15.45
N LYS A 38 -27.99 10.26 15.65
CA LYS A 38 -28.54 11.16 14.61
C LYS A 38 -27.64 11.13 13.37
N ARG A 39 -28.22 10.73 12.25
CA ARG A 39 -27.56 10.66 10.95
C ARG A 39 -27.19 12.06 10.49
N VAL A 40 -25.90 12.41 10.56
CA VAL A 40 -25.34 13.50 9.78
C VAL A 40 -25.26 13.03 8.33
N LYS A 41 -25.89 13.77 7.39
CA LYS A 41 -25.80 13.44 5.96
C LYS A 41 -24.32 13.48 5.55
N PRO A 42 -23.80 12.41 4.91
CA PRO A 42 -22.44 12.44 4.40
C PRO A 42 -22.34 13.50 3.29
N PRO A 43 -21.20 14.21 3.18
CA PRO A 43 -21.01 15.15 2.09
C PRO A 43 -21.14 14.43 0.75
N THR A 44 -21.81 15.06 -0.21
CA THR A 44 -22.02 14.57 -1.56
C THR A 44 -20.68 14.18 -2.17
N VAL A 45 -20.47 12.88 -2.36
CA VAL A 45 -19.27 12.37 -3.02
C VAL A 45 -19.38 12.73 -4.50
N VAL A 46 -18.69 13.78 -4.92
CA VAL A 46 -18.47 14.04 -6.33
C VAL A 46 -17.63 12.89 -6.87
N ASN A 47 -18.28 12.02 -7.63
CA ASN A 47 -17.64 10.97 -8.39
C ASN A 47 -16.76 11.64 -9.46
N ARG A 48 -15.49 11.90 -9.13
CA ARG A 48 -14.50 12.26 -10.13
C ARG A 48 -14.14 10.99 -10.88
N ASP A 49 -14.94 10.72 -11.89
CA ASP A 49 -14.67 9.68 -12.87
C ASP A 49 -13.33 10.01 -13.56
N ASN A 50 -12.31 9.19 -13.28
CA ASN A 50 -10.98 9.32 -13.90
C ASN A 50 -10.96 8.80 -15.35
N SER A 51 -12.12 8.68 -16.00
CA SER A 51 -12.24 8.21 -17.41
C SER A 51 -11.78 9.23 -18.45
N LYS A 52 -11.46 10.49 -18.07
CA LYS A 52 -11.06 11.54 -19.01
C LYS A 52 -9.55 11.61 -19.24
N TYR A 53 -8.97 10.55 -19.79
CA TYR A 53 -7.71 10.68 -20.51
C TYR A 53 -7.84 10.01 -21.87
N ILE A 54 -8.49 10.75 -22.76
CA ILE A 54 -8.53 10.44 -24.19
C ILE A 54 -7.32 11.11 -24.81
N GLN A 55 -6.32 10.33 -25.23
CA GLN A 55 -5.42 10.76 -26.27
C GLN A 55 -5.92 10.08 -27.56
N ASN A 56 -6.29 10.89 -28.53
CA ASN A 56 -6.67 10.48 -29.89
C ASN A 56 -7.84 9.48 -30.00
N GLY A 57 -8.95 9.72 -29.30
CA GLY A 57 -10.23 9.01 -29.57
C GLY A 57 -10.30 7.54 -29.16
N SER A 58 -9.20 6.88 -28.80
CA SER A 58 -9.19 5.48 -28.36
C SER A 58 -9.15 5.36 -26.83
N LYS A 59 -10.09 4.60 -26.26
CA LYS A 59 -10.03 4.22 -24.83
C LYS A 59 -8.82 3.30 -24.62
N VAL A 60 -7.78 3.79 -23.97
CA VAL A 60 -6.64 2.93 -23.59
C VAL A 60 -7.13 1.87 -22.60
N LYS A 61 -7.14 0.61 -23.05
CA LYS A 61 -7.49 -0.53 -22.21
C LYS A 61 -6.29 -0.87 -21.33
N HIS A 62 -6.39 -0.58 -20.03
CA HIS A 62 -5.34 -0.94 -19.07
C HIS A 62 -5.48 -2.40 -18.65
N THR A 63 -4.36 -3.14 -18.69
CA THR A 63 -4.26 -4.48 -18.10
C THR A 63 -3.77 -4.35 -16.67
N TYR A 64 -4.55 -4.85 -15.70
CA TYR A 64 -4.18 -4.86 -14.30
C TYR A 64 -3.45 -6.13 -13.93
N THR A 65 -2.38 -5.97 -13.16
CA THR A 65 -1.54 -7.09 -12.71
C THR A 65 -2.23 -7.82 -11.55
N LYS A 66 -2.28 -9.15 -11.61
CA LYS A 66 -2.64 -10.00 -10.48
C LYS A 66 -1.46 -10.07 -9.50
N ILE A 67 -1.71 -9.83 -8.23
CA ILE A 67 -0.70 -9.96 -7.17
C ILE A 67 -0.65 -11.41 -6.73
N GLU A 68 0.53 -12.02 -6.81
CA GLU A 68 0.77 -13.36 -6.30
C GLU A 68 1.33 -13.28 -4.87
N PRO A 69 1.00 -14.24 -3.96
CA PRO A 69 1.41 -14.21 -2.56
C PRO A 69 2.87 -14.68 -2.37
N ILE A 70 3.81 -14.03 -3.05
CA ILE A 70 5.23 -14.39 -3.09
C ILE A 70 5.98 -14.24 -1.76
N TRP A 71 5.35 -13.61 -0.75
CA TRP A 71 5.89 -13.45 0.61
C TRP A 71 5.04 -14.20 1.64
N GLN A 72 4.50 -15.34 1.24
CA GLN A 72 3.64 -16.16 2.08
C GLN A 72 4.29 -16.46 3.43
N GLY A 73 3.57 -16.19 4.52
CA GLY A 73 4.01 -16.46 5.88
C GLY A 73 5.05 -15.49 6.45
N GLN A 74 5.51 -14.50 5.67
CA GLN A 74 6.59 -13.62 6.08
C GLN A 74 6.11 -12.39 6.87
N THR A 75 7.05 -11.80 7.63
CA THR A 75 6.90 -10.48 8.21
C THR A 75 7.33 -9.44 7.19
N VAL A 76 6.45 -8.47 6.89
CA VAL A 76 6.70 -7.38 5.93
C VAL A 76 6.80 -6.04 6.68
N TYR A 77 7.82 -5.27 6.36
CA TYR A 77 8.07 -3.93 6.92
C TYR A 77 7.61 -2.87 5.92
N LEU A 78 6.64 -2.05 6.30
CA LEU A 78 6.17 -0.92 5.50
C LEU A 78 6.89 0.34 5.96
N ILE A 79 7.60 0.99 5.03
CA ILE A 79 8.42 2.15 5.32
C ILE A 79 7.71 3.40 4.78
N GLY A 80 7.15 4.19 5.69
CA GLY A 80 6.54 5.49 5.43
C GLY A 80 7.57 6.61 5.38
N GLY A 81 7.09 7.85 5.49
CA GLY A 81 7.91 9.07 5.43
C GLY A 81 7.93 9.86 6.74
N GLY A 82 7.45 9.29 7.83
CA GLY A 82 7.28 10.00 9.10
C GLY A 82 8.60 10.37 9.77
N PRO A 83 8.61 11.47 10.56
CA PRO A 83 9.81 12.00 11.21
C PRO A 83 10.43 11.05 12.23
N SER A 84 9.69 10.04 12.72
CA SER A 84 10.24 9.01 13.62
C SER A 84 11.39 8.21 13.01
N LEU A 85 11.54 8.22 11.68
CA LEU A 85 12.64 7.56 10.98
C LEU A 85 13.95 8.37 10.97
N LYS A 86 13.96 9.60 11.50
CA LYS A 86 15.19 10.38 11.62
C LYS A 86 16.20 9.66 12.53
N GLY A 87 17.34 9.27 11.96
CA GLY A 87 18.37 8.51 12.69
C GLY A 87 18.05 7.01 12.83
N PHE A 88 17.14 6.49 12.02
CA PHE A 88 16.86 5.05 11.98
C PHE A 88 18.06 4.29 11.39
N GLU A 89 18.41 3.18 12.05
CA GLU A 89 19.50 2.30 11.64
C GLU A 89 19.02 1.34 10.53
N TRP A 90 19.16 1.74 9.28
CA TRP A 90 18.64 1.01 8.12
C TRP A 90 19.17 -0.43 7.99
N ASN A 91 20.37 -0.70 8.51
CA ASN A 91 20.94 -2.05 8.53
C ASN A 91 20.07 -3.08 9.26
N ARG A 92 19.19 -2.64 10.16
CA ARG A 92 18.22 -3.51 10.85
C ARG A 92 17.18 -4.13 9.92
N LEU A 93 17.02 -3.59 8.71
CA LEU A 93 16.12 -4.10 7.67
C LEU A 93 16.82 -5.04 6.68
N LYS A 94 18.13 -5.23 6.80
CA LYS A 94 18.87 -6.17 5.95
C LYS A 94 18.27 -7.57 6.06
N GLY A 95 17.93 -8.19 4.91
CA GLY A 95 17.30 -9.52 4.85
C GLY A 95 15.82 -9.56 5.28
N LYS A 96 15.19 -8.40 5.53
CA LYS A 96 13.75 -8.31 5.82
C LYS A 96 12.97 -7.97 4.57
N LYS A 97 11.73 -8.48 4.46
CA LYS A 97 10.81 -8.07 3.38
C LYS A 97 10.28 -6.67 3.63
N THR A 98 10.46 -5.80 2.66
CA THR A 98 10.23 -4.36 2.81
C THR A 98 9.44 -3.77 1.65
N ILE A 99 8.54 -2.82 1.96
CA ILE A 99 7.86 -1.98 0.95
C ILE A 99 8.14 -0.52 1.29
N ALA A 100 8.84 0.17 0.41
CA ALA A 100 9.02 1.62 0.49
C ALA A 100 7.78 2.33 -0.07
N ILE A 101 7.26 3.34 0.65
CA ILE A 101 6.06 4.05 0.27
C ILE A 101 6.41 5.47 -0.13
N ASN A 102 6.06 5.86 -1.38
CA ASN A 102 6.32 7.18 -1.91
C ASN A 102 7.82 7.56 -1.77
N LYS A 103 8.11 8.69 -1.12
CA LYS A 103 9.48 9.21 -0.94
C LYS A 103 10.36 8.35 -0.03
N ALA A 104 9.82 7.35 0.66
CA ALA A 104 10.63 6.44 1.48
C ALA A 104 11.65 5.66 0.65
N LEU A 105 11.44 5.51 -0.66
CA LEU A 105 12.41 4.94 -1.58
C LEU A 105 13.77 5.67 -1.55
N LYS A 106 13.80 7.00 -1.33
CA LYS A 106 15.04 7.77 -1.17
C LYS A 106 15.83 7.40 0.08
N PHE A 107 15.13 7.03 1.16
CA PHE A 107 15.76 6.68 2.43
C PHE A 107 16.23 5.23 2.47
N TYR A 108 15.49 4.36 1.76
CA TYR A 108 15.80 2.93 1.69
C TYR A 108 15.68 2.40 0.25
N PRO A 109 16.67 2.68 -0.60
CA PRO A 109 16.65 2.26 -2.01
C PRO A 109 16.76 0.75 -2.22
N ASN A 110 17.17 0.00 -1.18
CA ASN A 110 17.29 -1.46 -1.20
C ASN A 110 16.00 -2.18 -0.77
N ALA A 111 14.84 -1.51 -0.80
CA ALA A 111 13.56 -2.15 -0.52
C ALA A 111 13.27 -3.28 -1.53
N ASP A 112 12.49 -4.29 -1.13
CA ASP A 112 12.04 -5.36 -2.04
C ASP A 112 10.94 -4.87 -2.99
N ALA A 113 10.12 -3.91 -2.54
CA ALA A 113 9.08 -3.29 -3.35
C ALA A 113 8.94 -1.80 -3.09
N VAL A 114 8.41 -1.07 -4.06
CA VAL A 114 7.96 0.31 -3.90
C VAL A 114 6.48 0.42 -4.28
N TYR A 115 5.74 1.23 -3.52
CA TYR A 115 4.33 1.52 -3.77
C TYR A 115 4.03 3.01 -3.73
N TRP A 116 3.22 3.49 -4.67
CA TRP A 116 2.70 4.87 -4.68
C TRP A 116 1.30 4.96 -5.26
N THR A 117 0.51 5.95 -4.78
CA THR A 117 -0.84 6.26 -5.28
C THR A 117 -0.92 7.62 -5.96
N ASP A 118 -0.06 8.56 -5.63
CA ASP A 118 -0.05 9.90 -6.21
C ASP A 118 0.83 9.92 -7.45
N GLY A 119 0.27 10.37 -8.59
CA GLY A 119 1.02 10.49 -9.85
C GLY A 119 2.23 11.42 -9.76
N ARG A 120 2.18 12.44 -8.89
CA ARG A 120 3.30 13.35 -8.66
C ARG A 120 4.52 12.66 -8.07
N VAL A 121 4.33 11.55 -7.35
CA VAL A 121 5.45 10.77 -6.79
C VAL A 121 6.38 10.28 -7.89
N TYR A 122 5.81 9.82 -9.01
CA TYR A 122 6.64 9.40 -10.14
C TYR A 122 7.50 10.57 -10.66
N SER A 123 6.91 11.74 -10.91
CA SER A 123 7.67 12.91 -11.37
C SER A 123 8.78 13.34 -10.42
N TRP A 124 8.57 13.20 -9.10
CA TRP A 124 9.59 13.53 -8.10
C TRP A 124 10.69 12.50 -7.91
N LEU A 125 10.42 11.24 -8.28
CA LEU A 125 11.27 10.08 -8.04
C LEU A 125 11.54 9.30 -9.32
N GLU A 126 11.44 9.94 -10.47
CA GLU A 126 11.54 9.26 -11.77
C GLU A 126 12.85 8.48 -11.89
N LYS A 127 13.97 9.10 -11.56
CA LYS A 127 15.30 8.47 -11.60
C LYS A 127 15.38 7.27 -10.65
N GLU A 128 14.95 7.46 -9.40
CA GLU A 128 14.97 6.40 -8.38
C GLU A 128 14.04 5.23 -8.75
N ILE A 129 12.82 5.53 -9.21
CA ILE A 129 11.85 4.49 -9.60
C ILE A 129 12.32 3.73 -10.85
N ASN A 130 12.86 4.43 -11.85
CA ASN A 130 13.34 3.77 -13.06
C ASN A 130 14.54 2.86 -12.78
N ASN A 131 15.47 3.28 -11.93
CA ASN A 131 16.65 2.51 -11.55
C ASN A 131 16.35 1.42 -10.51
N PHE A 132 15.21 1.48 -9.84
CA PHE A 132 14.83 0.53 -8.80
C PHE A 132 14.68 -0.89 -9.35
N LYS A 133 15.35 -1.86 -8.75
CA LYS A 133 15.40 -3.26 -9.20
C LYS A 133 14.30 -4.14 -8.60
N GLY A 134 13.68 -3.71 -7.49
CA GLY A 134 12.60 -4.42 -6.83
C GLY A 134 11.26 -4.29 -7.55
N LEU A 135 10.22 -4.81 -6.91
CA LEU A 135 8.85 -4.78 -7.44
C LEU A 135 8.26 -3.36 -7.36
N LYS A 136 7.61 -2.92 -8.41
CA LYS A 136 7.00 -1.60 -8.51
C LYS A 136 5.49 -1.75 -8.60
N TYR A 137 4.74 -1.12 -7.68
CA TYR A 137 3.27 -1.18 -7.65
C TYR A 137 2.66 0.21 -7.60
N THR A 138 1.57 0.41 -8.36
CA THR A 138 0.79 1.64 -8.33
C THR A 138 -0.65 1.40 -8.78
N ILE A 139 -1.56 2.31 -8.38
CA ILE A 139 -2.92 2.39 -8.95
C ILE A 139 -3.03 3.50 -10.00
N ARG A 140 -1.93 4.09 -10.45
CA ARG A 140 -1.91 5.19 -11.43
C ARG A 140 -1.54 4.68 -12.82
N ALA A 141 -2.55 4.64 -13.69
CA ALA A 141 -2.41 4.19 -15.08
C ALA A 141 -1.40 5.01 -15.91
N LYS A 142 -1.12 6.25 -15.52
CA LYS A 142 -0.12 7.14 -16.15
C LYS A 142 1.27 7.01 -15.53
N SER A 143 1.64 5.86 -15.04
CA SER A 143 3.03 5.63 -14.63
C SER A 143 3.88 5.34 -15.87
N TYR A 144 4.84 6.18 -16.15
CA TYR A 144 5.80 5.99 -17.24
C TYR A 144 6.95 5.06 -16.85
N ALA A 145 6.99 4.61 -15.59
CA ALA A 145 8.02 3.70 -15.13
C ALA A 145 7.94 2.35 -15.85
N THR A 146 9.11 1.81 -16.21
CA THR A 146 9.21 0.48 -16.82
C THR A 146 8.91 -0.62 -15.79
N LYS A 147 8.31 -1.73 -16.23
CA LYS A 147 8.03 -2.92 -15.40
C LYS A 147 7.24 -2.59 -14.13
N VAL A 148 6.17 -1.80 -14.26
CA VAL A 148 5.26 -1.46 -13.16
C VAL A 148 4.07 -2.41 -13.13
N ASN A 149 3.78 -2.94 -11.95
CA ASN A 149 2.56 -3.68 -11.68
C ASN A 149 1.42 -2.68 -11.45
N LEU A 150 0.59 -2.47 -12.45
CA LEU A 150 -0.57 -1.62 -12.37
C LEU A 150 -1.70 -2.35 -11.68
N LEU A 151 -2.24 -1.77 -10.60
CA LEU A 151 -3.35 -2.31 -9.84
C LEU A 151 -4.61 -1.49 -10.06
N ARG A 152 -5.76 -2.15 -10.07
CA ARG A 152 -7.05 -1.48 -10.11
C ARG A 152 -7.30 -0.76 -8.78
N ARG A 153 -7.86 0.43 -8.85
CA ARG A 153 -8.35 1.14 -7.67
C ARG A 153 -9.60 0.43 -7.16
N GLY A 154 -9.49 -0.20 -6.00
CA GLY A 154 -10.55 -0.96 -5.36
C GLY A 154 -11.37 -0.10 -4.39
N LYS A 155 -11.82 -0.72 -3.30
CA LYS A 155 -12.64 -0.09 -2.25
C LYS A 155 -11.91 1.11 -1.62
N LYS A 156 -12.69 2.04 -1.09
CA LYS A 156 -12.13 3.13 -0.29
C LYS A 156 -11.67 2.64 1.08
N PHE A 157 -12.46 1.80 1.74
CA PHE A 157 -12.19 1.30 3.10
C PHE A 157 -12.28 -0.23 3.16
N GLY A 158 -11.72 -0.81 4.23
CA GLY A 158 -11.62 -2.24 4.43
C GLY A 158 -10.53 -2.88 3.56
N LEU A 159 -10.51 -4.19 3.47
CA LEU A 159 -9.59 -4.93 2.64
C LEU A 159 -10.24 -5.24 1.28
N GLU A 160 -9.54 -4.91 0.20
CA GLU A 160 -9.92 -5.39 -1.13
C GLU A 160 -9.49 -6.87 -1.24
N LYS A 161 -10.41 -7.72 -1.66
CA LYS A 161 -10.16 -9.17 -1.80
C LYS A 161 -9.68 -9.54 -3.22
N ALA A 162 -10.03 -8.74 -4.22
CA ALA A 162 -9.60 -8.97 -5.59
C ALA A 162 -8.08 -8.77 -5.72
N THR A 163 -7.37 -9.79 -6.16
CA THR A 163 -5.89 -9.81 -6.20
C THR A 163 -5.28 -8.84 -7.21
N ASN A 164 -6.07 -8.27 -8.12
CA ASN A 164 -5.63 -7.24 -9.07
C ASN A 164 -6.04 -5.81 -8.65
N ALA A 165 -6.55 -5.63 -7.42
CA ALA A 165 -7.04 -4.37 -6.93
C ALA A 165 -6.54 -4.07 -5.51
N ILE A 166 -6.56 -2.80 -5.12
CA ILE A 166 -6.11 -2.32 -3.81
C ILE A 166 -7.16 -1.42 -3.19
N ALA A 167 -7.49 -1.67 -1.91
CA ALA A 167 -8.21 -0.71 -1.09
C ALA A 167 -7.30 0.50 -0.81
N HIS A 168 -7.77 1.70 -1.18
CA HIS A 168 -6.85 2.84 -1.28
C HIS A 168 -6.88 3.80 -0.08
N GLY A 169 -7.97 3.86 0.71
CA GLY A 169 -8.11 4.73 1.89
C GLY A 169 -7.79 6.22 1.64
N ASN A 170 -7.61 6.65 0.39
CA ASN A 170 -7.03 7.94 0.00
C ASN A 170 -5.63 8.18 0.62
N ASN A 171 -4.93 7.12 0.99
CA ASN A 171 -3.64 7.16 1.66
C ASN A 171 -2.75 6.01 1.17
N SER A 172 -1.53 6.30 0.75
CA SER A 172 -0.59 5.29 0.23
C SER A 172 -0.17 4.29 1.30
N GLY A 173 -0.06 4.71 2.56
CA GLY A 173 0.27 3.83 3.68
C GLY A 173 -0.83 2.80 3.94
N TYR A 174 -2.10 3.26 3.92
CA TYR A 174 -3.26 2.36 4.04
C TYR A 174 -3.28 1.32 2.91
N ALA A 175 -3.10 1.77 1.68
CA ALA A 175 -3.09 0.90 0.51
C ALA A 175 -1.92 -0.11 0.55
N ALA A 176 -0.75 0.28 1.06
CA ALA A 176 0.40 -0.60 1.21
C ALA A 176 0.15 -1.74 2.21
N ILE A 177 -0.70 -1.55 3.23
CA ILE A 177 -1.13 -2.62 4.14
C ILE A 177 -1.88 -3.70 3.34
N ASN A 178 -2.83 -3.29 2.49
CA ASN A 178 -3.57 -4.24 1.64
C ASN A 178 -2.64 -4.94 0.63
N LEU A 179 -1.68 -4.22 0.05
CA LEU A 179 -0.66 -4.81 -0.84
C LEU A 179 0.17 -5.88 -0.12
N ALA A 180 0.63 -5.60 1.10
CA ALA A 180 1.40 -6.57 1.89
C ALA A 180 0.59 -7.84 2.18
N ILE A 181 -0.72 -7.70 2.46
CA ILE A 181 -1.63 -8.84 2.67
C ILE A 181 -1.75 -9.67 1.39
N HIS A 182 -1.96 -9.04 0.23
CA HIS A 182 -2.01 -9.74 -1.05
C HIS A 182 -0.70 -10.46 -1.39
N LEU A 183 0.44 -9.87 -1.00
CA LEU A 183 1.76 -10.51 -1.14
C LEU A 183 1.98 -11.68 -0.19
N GLY A 184 1.04 -11.95 0.75
CA GLY A 184 1.07 -13.11 1.64
C GLY A 184 1.65 -12.83 3.03
N ALA A 185 1.81 -11.56 3.43
CA ALA A 185 2.28 -11.21 4.76
C ALA A 185 1.36 -11.75 5.85
N THR A 186 1.94 -12.37 6.89
CA THR A 186 1.22 -12.77 8.13
C THR A 186 1.44 -11.79 9.27
N LYS A 187 2.49 -10.97 9.18
CA LYS A 187 2.77 -9.89 10.11
C LYS A 187 3.23 -8.67 9.34
N ILE A 188 2.72 -7.51 9.73
CA ILE A 188 3.12 -6.23 9.15
C ILE A 188 3.67 -5.34 10.26
N ILE A 189 4.80 -4.70 9.99
CA ILE A 189 5.43 -3.72 10.87
C ILE A 189 5.46 -2.38 10.16
N LEU A 190 4.85 -1.37 10.77
CA LEU A 190 4.78 -0.03 10.25
C LEU A 190 5.94 0.80 10.80
N LEU A 191 6.71 1.44 9.93
CA LEU A 191 7.82 2.32 10.25
C LEU A 191 7.57 3.70 9.63
N GLY A 192 7.64 4.77 10.43
CA GLY A 192 7.42 6.13 9.94
C GLY A 192 5.98 6.38 9.46
N TYR A 193 4.99 5.96 10.22
CA TYR A 193 3.56 6.19 9.98
C TYR A 193 2.97 7.26 10.92
N ASP A 194 3.82 8.08 11.49
CA ASP A 194 3.52 9.26 12.32
C ASP A 194 3.47 10.55 11.49
#